data_e6e1c26edbc0b5f16a764c1fbda79e21
#
_entry.id   e6e1c26edbc0b5f16a764c1fbda79e21
#
_cell.length_a   1.000
_cell.length_b   1.000
_cell.length_c   1.000
_cell.angle_alpha   90.00
_cell.angle_beta   90.00
_cell.angle_gamma   90.00
#
_symmetry.space_group_name_H-M   'P 1'
#
loop_
_entity.id
_entity.type
_entity.pdbx_description
1 polymer ?
#
loop_
_entity_poly.entity_id
_entity_poly.type
_entity_poly.pdbx_seq_one_letter_code
_entity_poly.pdbx_strand_id
1 'polypeptide(L)'
;MSKIKLYFLTGFLGAGKTTILRNLLENMEGTKVGVIQNELGKISIDGTVLQNNDIQMIELNRGSIFCSCLRLSFVDALTQMAQKGLEYVFVESSGFGDPSNAEEILAATEVMAPGAYDFRGCICLVDCYNFLDQIGDSETIDRQLKHCNLAVLTKVDLVGSEQIEQVKDKVREINPVCPITESANGNIDRSFYDMDLMLYKWAECEDTTNSSKNKPKTFSMDFTGEIQKEKLEAFLAKIEPDAFRVKGFFKVEKEGWEKVDVVGKKRDYAPYEPQPKSQLVFISKIGIALIREIAAAWEECMGLPMKLNN
;
A
#
# COMPACT_ATOMS: atom_id res chain seq x y z
N MET A 1 21.91 13.05 -21.13
CA MET A 1 21.53 11.85 -20.39
C MET A 1 20.08 11.54 -20.72
N SER A 2 19.69 10.28 -20.84
CA SER A 2 18.27 9.91 -20.97
C SER A 2 17.55 10.31 -19.69
N LYS A 3 16.30 10.78 -19.81
CA LYS A 3 15.46 11.06 -18.63
C LYS A 3 15.17 9.77 -17.86
N ILE A 4 15.04 9.89 -16.55
CA ILE A 4 14.67 8.78 -15.64
C ILE A 4 13.18 8.48 -15.82
N LYS A 5 12.84 7.26 -16.15
CA LYS A 5 11.44 6.82 -16.26
C LYS A 5 10.83 6.72 -14.84
N LEU A 6 9.82 7.53 -14.57
CA LEU A 6 9.18 7.62 -13.26
C LEU A 6 7.78 7.01 -13.29
N TYR A 7 7.53 6.04 -12.42
CA TYR A 7 6.22 5.39 -12.22
C TYR A 7 5.73 5.57 -10.79
N PHE A 8 4.46 5.90 -10.64
CA PHE A 8 3.78 5.86 -9.34
C PHE A 8 2.96 4.57 -9.23
N LEU A 9 3.13 3.85 -8.11
CA LEU A 9 2.33 2.68 -7.75
C LEU A 9 1.39 3.08 -6.62
N THR A 10 0.10 3.03 -6.90
CA THR A 10 -0.97 3.27 -5.94
C THR A 10 -1.87 2.04 -5.83
N GLY A 11 -2.87 2.11 -5.00
CA GLY A 11 -3.81 1.02 -4.73
C GLY A 11 -4.09 0.91 -3.23
N PHE A 12 -5.26 0.44 -2.89
CA PHE A 12 -5.72 0.39 -1.51
C PHE A 12 -4.89 -0.56 -0.64
N LEU A 13 -5.19 -0.60 0.66
CA LEU A 13 -4.52 -1.50 1.60
C LEU A 13 -4.63 -2.96 1.15
N GLY A 14 -3.53 -3.68 1.20
CA GLY A 14 -3.49 -5.10 0.82
C GLY A 14 -3.54 -5.38 -0.69
N ALA A 15 -3.58 -4.37 -1.56
CA ALA A 15 -3.62 -4.55 -3.01
C ALA A 15 -2.35 -5.18 -3.63
N GLY A 16 -1.32 -5.45 -2.83
CA GLY A 16 -0.11 -6.16 -3.29
C GLY A 16 0.97 -5.25 -3.87
N LYS A 17 0.97 -3.95 -3.57
CA LYS A 17 1.95 -2.97 -4.09
C LYS A 17 3.39 -3.40 -3.87
N THR A 18 3.76 -3.68 -2.63
CA THR A 18 5.13 -4.11 -2.27
C THR A 18 5.50 -5.44 -2.94
N THR A 19 4.56 -6.38 -3.06
CA THR A 19 4.79 -7.67 -3.72
C THR A 19 5.07 -7.49 -5.21
N ILE A 20 4.26 -6.70 -5.91
CA ILE A 20 4.47 -6.41 -7.34
C ILE A 20 5.76 -5.63 -7.54
N LEU A 21 6.02 -4.61 -6.72
CA LEU A 21 7.26 -3.83 -6.81
C LEU A 21 8.49 -4.73 -6.64
N ARG A 22 8.50 -5.62 -5.65
CA ARG A 22 9.58 -6.59 -5.46
C ARG A 22 9.77 -7.47 -6.70
N ASN A 23 8.70 -8.04 -7.23
CA ASN A 23 8.79 -8.91 -8.43
C ASN A 23 9.25 -8.13 -9.69
N LEU A 24 8.90 -6.83 -9.80
CA LEU A 24 9.45 -5.97 -10.85
C LEU A 24 10.96 -5.80 -10.69
N LEU A 25 11.44 -5.49 -9.47
CA LEU A 25 12.84 -5.27 -9.18
C LEU A 25 13.69 -6.53 -9.39
N GLU A 26 13.21 -7.71 -9.01
CA GLU A 26 13.89 -9.00 -9.23
C GLU A 26 14.14 -9.27 -10.72
N ASN A 27 13.33 -8.70 -11.60
CA ASN A 27 13.46 -8.86 -13.06
C ASN A 27 14.22 -7.70 -13.77
N MET A 28 14.85 -6.80 -12.99
CA MET A 28 15.58 -5.63 -13.50
C MET A 28 17.09 -5.70 -13.19
N GLU A 29 17.65 -6.91 -13.17
CA GLU A 29 19.11 -7.09 -12.97
C GLU A 29 19.93 -6.28 -13.97
N GLY A 30 20.97 -5.60 -13.48
CA GLY A 30 21.84 -4.75 -14.29
C GLY A 30 21.26 -3.39 -14.67
N THR A 31 19.99 -3.10 -14.27
CA THR A 31 19.35 -1.80 -14.46
C THR A 31 19.44 -0.98 -13.18
N LYS A 32 19.83 0.28 -13.29
CA LYS A 32 19.90 1.19 -12.12
C LYS A 32 18.52 1.72 -11.77
N VAL A 33 17.99 1.26 -10.65
CA VAL A 33 16.62 1.54 -10.21
C VAL A 33 16.60 2.28 -8.87
N GLY A 34 15.78 3.32 -8.79
CA GLY A 34 15.41 3.99 -7.54
C GLY A 34 14.04 3.55 -7.05
N VAL A 35 13.90 3.41 -5.75
CA VAL A 35 12.62 3.15 -5.09
C VAL A 35 12.38 4.20 -4.02
N ILE A 36 11.25 4.88 -4.08
CA ILE A 36 10.74 5.72 -2.99
C ILE A 36 9.55 4.99 -2.40
N GLN A 37 9.68 4.53 -1.17
CA GLN A 37 8.64 3.77 -0.49
C GLN A 37 7.99 4.62 0.61
N ASN A 38 6.66 4.66 0.61
CA ASN A 38 5.88 5.33 1.63
C ASN A 38 4.97 4.33 2.34
N GLU A 39 5.38 3.86 3.49
CA GLU A 39 4.57 2.94 4.29
C GLU A 39 4.22 3.50 5.67
N LEU A 40 2.98 3.23 6.10
CA LEU A 40 2.50 3.44 7.47
C LEU A 40 2.83 2.21 8.31
N GLY A 41 4.13 2.01 8.63
CA GLY A 41 4.57 0.91 9.49
C GLY A 41 5.87 0.25 9.03
N LYS A 42 6.65 -0.25 9.96
CA LYS A 42 7.99 -0.82 9.76
C LYS A 42 7.96 -2.21 9.11
N ILE A 43 7.58 -2.34 7.87
CA ILE A 43 7.87 -3.56 7.07
C ILE A 43 8.35 -3.07 5.71
N SER A 44 9.63 -2.80 5.62
CA SER A 44 10.34 -2.53 4.37
C SER A 44 10.40 -3.77 3.48
N ILE A 45 10.68 -3.56 2.20
CA ILE A 45 11.10 -4.62 1.26
C ILE A 45 12.24 -5.40 1.93
N ASP A 46 12.10 -6.72 2.04
CA ASP A 46 13.08 -7.58 2.72
C ASP A 46 14.49 -7.28 2.20
N GLY A 47 15.43 -7.09 3.12
CA GLY A 47 16.82 -6.69 2.83
C GLY A 47 17.60 -7.59 1.84
N THR A 48 17.02 -8.72 1.44
CA THR A 48 17.56 -9.61 0.40
C THR A 48 17.49 -9.00 -1.01
N VAL A 49 16.44 -8.21 -1.32
CA VAL A 49 16.35 -7.52 -2.63
C VAL A 49 17.28 -6.31 -2.67
N LEU A 50 17.60 -5.73 -1.50
CA LEU A 50 18.48 -4.55 -1.37
C LEU A 50 19.98 -4.89 -1.42
N GLN A 51 20.37 -6.16 -1.49
CA GLN A 51 21.78 -6.56 -1.62
C GLN A 51 22.35 -6.31 -3.04
N ASN A 52 21.49 -5.91 -3.98
CA ASN A 52 21.92 -5.52 -5.32
C ASN A 52 22.38 -4.05 -5.32
N ASN A 53 23.65 -3.79 -5.63
CA ASN A 53 24.24 -2.44 -5.67
C ASN A 53 23.55 -1.50 -6.69
N ASP A 54 22.70 -2.01 -7.56
CA ASP A 54 21.99 -1.26 -8.60
C ASP A 54 20.66 -0.67 -8.12
N ILE A 55 20.20 -1.01 -6.90
CA ILE A 55 18.95 -0.49 -6.32
C ILE A 55 19.25 0.56 -5.27
N GLN A 56 18.69 1.77 -5.46
CA GLN A 56 18.73 2.87 -4.49
C GLN A 56 17.37 3.04 -3.84
N MET A 57 17.29 3.07 -2.51
CA MET A 57 16.03 3.19 -1.78
C MET A 57 15.99 4.42 -0.89
N ILE A 58 14.84 5.10 -0.88
CA ILE A 58 14.49 6.14 0.10
C ILE A 58 13.15 5.76 0.74
N GLU A 59 13.13 5.65 2.06
CA GLU A 59 11.89 5.43 2.82
C GLU A 59 11.37 6.77 3.36
N LEU A 60 10.12 7.08 3.07
CA LEU A 60 9.41 8.24 3.62
C LEU A 60 8.43 7.76 4.69
N ASN A 61 8.86 7.84 5.92
CA ASN A 61 8.09 7.45 7.11
C ASN A 61 7.29 8.65 7.63
N ARG A 62 6.00 8.50 7.92
CA ARG A 62 5.06 9.47 8.51
C ARG A 62 4.08 10.13 7.52
N GLY A 63 3.09 9.41 7.07
CA GLY A 63 1.97 9.96 6.31
C GLY A 63 1.93 9.49 4.86
N SER A 64 1.01 10.02 4.07
CA SER A 64 0.97 9.78 2.63
C SER A 64 1.87 10.78 1.90
N ILE A 65 2.68 10.33 0.93
CA ILE A 65 3.51 11.18 0.09
C ILE A 65 2.70 12.22 -0.69
N PHE A 66 1.44 11.94 -0.95
CA PHE A 66 0.52 12.87 -1.60
C PHE A 66 -0.12 13.86 -0.62
N CYS A 67 0.10 13.71 0.70
CA CYS A 67 -0.39 14.67 1.69
C CYS A 67 0.42 15.97 1.61
N SER A 68 -0.24 17.10 1.77
CA SER A 68 0.40 18.42 1.85
C SER A 68 1.52 18.50 2.90
N CYS A 69 1.44 17.70 3.96
CA CYS A 69 2.43 17.64 5.04
C CYS A 69 3.75 16.94 4.66
N LEU A 70 3.76 16.07 3.63
CA LEU A 70 4.96 15.37 3.16
C LEU A 70 5.42 15.78 1.76
N ARG A 71 4.70 16.67 1.10
CA ARG A 71 4.99 17.14 -0.25
C ARG A 71 6.45 17.57 -0.43
N LEU A 72 6.98 18.39 0.50
CA LEU A 72 8.37 18.84 0.43
C LEU A 72 9.36 17.67 0.57
N SER A 73 9.12 16.75 1.50
CA SER A 73 9.99 15.58 1.67
C SER A 73 9.96 14.65 0.45
N PHE A 74 8.83 14.57 -0.24
CA PHE A 74 8.71 13.75 -1.44
C PHE A 74 9.42 14.41 -2.64
N VAL A 75 9.27 15.72 -2.84
CA VAL A 75 10.01 16.48 -3.85
C VAL A 75 11.52 16.39 -3.59
N ASP A 76 11.95 16.47 -2.33
CA ASP A 76 13.36 16.32 -1.95
C ASP A 76 13.88 14.91 -2.26
N ALA A 77 13.11 13.85 -1.96
CA ALA A 77 13.47 12.47 -2.29
C ALA A 77 13.62 12.27 -3.81
N LEU A 78 12.69 12.80 -4.63
CA LEU A 78 12.82 12.78 -6.08
C LEU A 78 14.06 13.55 -6.56
N THR A 79 14.35 14.72 -5.96
CA THR A 79 15.53 15.52 -6.29
C THR A 79 16.83 14.78 -5.97
N GLN A 80 16.89 14.06 -4.85
CA GLN A 80 18.03 13.22 -4.50
C GLN A 80 18.21 12.04 -5.48
N MET A 81 17.11 11.37 -5.86
CA MET A 81 17.15 10.27 -6.83
C MET A 81 17.62 10.73 -8.21
N ALA A 82 17.29 11.96 -8.63
CA ALA A 82 17.71 12.53 -9.91
C ALA A 82 19.25 12.60 -10.06
N GLN A 83 20.00 12.63 -8.94
CA GLN A 83 21.44 12.75 -8.91
C GLN A 83 22.18 11.39 -8.92
N LYS A 84 21.44 10.26 -8.90
CA LYS A 84 22.01 8.92 -8.73
C LYS A 84 22.33 8.20 -10.05
N GLY A 85 22.04 8.82 -11.21
CA GLY A 85 22.29 8.21 -12.51
C GLY A 85 21.40 6.98 -12.79
N LEU A 86 20.16 7.04 -12.33
CA LEU A 86 19.18 5.98 -12.44
C LEU A 86 18.52 5.96 -13.82
N GLU A 87 17.99 4.80 -14.21
CA GLU A 87 17.20 4.62 -15.42
C GLU A 87 15.69 4.62 -15.10
N TYR A 88 15.32 4.07 -13.95
CA TYR A 88 13.94 3.99 -13.47
C TYR A 88 13.83 4.48 -12.04
N VAL A 89 12.69 5.09 -11.70
CA VAL A 89 12.27 5.35 -10.33
C VAL A 89 10.84 4.87 -10.16
N PHE A 90 10.63 4.00 -9.19
CA PHE A 90 9.30 3.59 -8.75
C PHE A 90 8.98 4.22 -7.40
N VAL A 91 7.79 4.79 -7.32
CA VAL A 91 7.26 5.39 -6.08
C VAL A 91 6.10 4.54 -5.59
N GLU A 92 6.28 3.84 -4.49
CA GLU A 92 5.20 3.11 -3.82
C GLU A 92 4.48 4.01 -2.82
N SER A 93 3.21 4.31 -3.07
CA SER A 93 2.38 5.07 -2.15
C SER A 93 1.84 4.21 -1.00
N SER A 94 1.49 4.84 0.11
CA SER A 94 0.70 4.19 1.16
C SER A 94 -0.67 3.74 0.62
N GLY A 95 -1.34 2.81 1.30
CA GLY A 95 -2.66 2.32 0.89
C GLY A 95 -3.77 3.38 0.86
N PHE A 96 -3.55 4.51 1.51
CA PHE A 96 -4.41 5.69 1.45
C PHE A 96 -3.82 6.82 0.59
N GLY A 97 -2.80 6.53 -0.21
CA GLY A 97 -2.20 7.51 -1.12
C GLY A 97 -3.17 7.89 -2.23
N ASP A 98 -3.57 9.15 -2.28
CA ASP A 98 -4.42 9.73 -3.31
C ASP A 98 -3.55 10.49 -4.33
N PRO A 99 -3.37 9.96 -5.55
CA PRO A 99 -2.45 10.51 -6.55
C PRO A 99 -3.00 11.72 -7.31
N SER A 100 -4.15 12.25 -6.96
CA SER A 100 -4.82 13.33 -7.69
C SER A 100 -3.99 14.60 -7.88
N ASN A 101 -3.05 14.87 -6.98
CA ASN A 101 -2.12 16.00 -7.05
C ASN A 101 -0.72 15.64 -7.59
N ALA A 102 -0.58 14.51 -8.27
CA ALA A 102 0.71 14.05 -8.78
C ALA A 102 1.40 15.09 -9.69
N GLU A 103 0.62 15.77 -10.55
CA GLU A 103 1.15 16.79 -11.46
C GLU A 103 1.76 18.00 -10.73
N GLU A 104 1.17 18.41 -9.61
CA GLU A 104 1.75 19.50 -8.80
C GLU A 104 3.11 19.08 -8.18
N ILE A 105 3.22 17.83 -7.76
CA ILE A 105 4.47 17.29 -7.22
C ILE A 105 5.53 17.23 -8.32
N LEU A 106 5.14 16.78 -9.52
CA LEU A 106 6.04 16.74 -10.68
C LEU A 106 6.48 18.14 -11.10
N ALA A 107 5.57 19.13 -11.12
CA ALA A 107 5.90 20.51 -11.41
C ALA A 107 6.89 21.11 -10.38
N ALA A 108 6.70 20.81 -9.09
CA ALA A 108 7.63 21.23 -8.06
C ALA A 108 8.99 20.53 -8.19
N THR A 109 8.99 19.24 -8.58
CA THR A 109 10.22 18.47 -8.82
C THR A 109 10.98 19.00 -10.05
N GLU A 110 10.27 19.39 -11.11
CA GLU A 110 10.89 19.99 -12.30
C GLU A 110 11.65 21.29 -11.99
N VAL A 111 11.17 22.09 -11.02
CA VAL A 111 11.88 23.28 -10.55
C VAL A 111 13.20 22.91 -9.85
N MET A 112 13.21 21.83 -9.07
CA MET A 112 14.37 21.41 -8.27
C MET A 112 15.37 20.53 -9.03
N ALA A 113 14.89 19.76 -10.01
CA ALA A 113 15.68 18.85 -10.85
C ALA A 113 15.21 18.93 -12.31
N PRO A 114 15.53 20.03 -13.02
CA PRO A 114 15.03 20.30 -14.37
C PRO A 114 15.38 19.19 -15.36
N GLY A 115 14.37 18.70 -16.09
CA GLY A 115 14.54 17.70 -17.14
C GLY A 115 14.99 16.31 -16.69
N ALA A 116 15.01 16.04 -15.37
CA ALA A 116 15.49 14.78 -14.82
C ALA A 116 14.56 13.61 -15.12
N TYR A 117 13.25 13.83 -15.13
CA TYR A 117 12.25 12.77 -15.18
C TYR A 117 11.43 12.76 -16.47
N ASP A 118 11.09 11.54 -16.90
CA ASP A 118 10.03 11.22 -17.86
C ASP A 118 8.94 10.49 -17.06
N PHE A 119 7.87 11.22 -16.68
CA PHE A 119 6.77 10.61 -15.95
C PHE A 119 5.97 9.71 -16.87
N ARG A 120 5.95 8.43 -16.55
CA ARG A 120 5.34 7.39 -17.38
C ARG A 120 3.91 7.06 -16.96
N GLY A 121 3.47 7.49 -15.77
CA GLY A 121 2.10 7.33 -15.32
C GLY A 121 1.95 6.74 -13.91
N CYS A 122 0.70 6.70 -13.48
CA CYS A 122 0.27 6.13 -12.21
C CYS A 122 -0.38 4.76 -12.46
N ILE A 123 0.13 3.73 -11.80
CA ILE A 123 -0.36 2.35 -11.86
C ILE A 123 -1.17 2.08 -10.60
N CYS A 124 -2.47 1.78 -10.73
CA CYS A 124 -3.35 1.45 -9.61
C CYS A 124 -3.54 -0.05 -9.50
N LEU A 125 -3.18 -0.60 -8.35
CA LEU A 125 -3.36 -2.02 -8.03
C LEU A 125 -4.72 -2.24 -7.37
N VAL A 126 -5.52 -3.13 -7.94
CA VAL A 126 -6.90 -3.43 -7.54
C VAL A 126 -6.98 -4.86 -7.02
N ASP A 127 -7.22 -5.04 -5.73
CA ASP A 127 -7.34 -6.34 -5.08
C ASP A 127 -8.67 -7.02 -5.43
N CYS A 128 -8.68 -7.91 -6.42
CA CYS A 128 -9.90 -8.61 -6.86
C CYS A 128 -10.63 -9.37 -5.74
N TYR A 129 -9.90 -9.80 -4.71
CA TYR A 129 -10.50 -10.55 -3.61
C TYR A 129 -11.33 -9.67 -2.67
N ASN A 130 -10.89 -8.42 -2.42
CA ASN A 130 -11.53 -7.53 -1.43
C ASN A 130 -12.23 -6.31 -2.06
N PHE A 131 -11.95 -5.97 -3.32
CA PHE A 131 -12.33 -4.70 -3.93
C PHE A 131 -13.83 -4.42 -3.88
N LEU A 132 -14.68 -5.40 -4.22
CA LEU A 132 -16.13 -5.21 -4.25
C LEU A 132 -16.73 -4.94 -2.86
N ASP A 133 -16.10 -5.45 -1.81
CA ASP A 133 -16.50 -5.19 -0.42
C ASP A 133 -15.97 -3.83 0.08
N GLN A 134 -14.91 -3.28 -0.54
CA GLN A 134 -14.20 -2.08 -0.08
C GLN A 134 -14.55 -0.80 -0.83
N ILE A 135 -15.05 -0.91 -2.06
CA ILE A 135 -15.24 0.24 -2.95
C ILE A 135 -16.14 1.34 -2.38
N GLY A 136 -17.08 1.01 -1.51
CA GLY A 136 -17.93 1.99 -0.81
C GLY A 136 -17.35 2.53 0.50
N ASP A 137 -16.28 1.93 1.00
CA ASP A 137 -15.74 2.23 2.33
C ASP A 137 -14.81 3.46 2.34
N SER A 138 -14.28 3.86 1.19
CA SER A 138 -13.27 4.93 1.13
C SER A 138 -13.24 5.63 -0.23
N GLU A 139 -13.45 6.94 -0.20
CA GLU A 139 -13.25 7.83 -1.37
C GLU A 139 -11.86 7.68 -2.00
N THR A 140 -10.87 7.24 -1.22
CA THR A 140 -9.50 7.02 -1.72
C THR A 140 -9.46 5.99 -2.84
N ILE A 141 -10.27 4.93 -2.79
CA ILE A 141 -10.31 3.89 -3.84
C ILE A 141 -10.76 4.49 -5.17
N ASP A 142 -11.84 5.27 -5.16
CA ASP A 142 -12.35 5.94 -6.36
C ASP A 142 -11.30 6.90 -6.94
N ARG A 143 -10.65 7.68 -6.08
CA ARG A 143 -9.63 8.64 -6.51
C ARG A 143 -8.36 7.98 -7.05
N GLN A 144 -7.93 6.86 -6.44
CA GLN A 144 -6.82 6.07 -6.96
C GLN A 144 -7.10 5.56 -8.38
N LEU A 145 -8.32 5.05 -8.62
CA LEU A 145 -8.74 4.59 -9.94
C LEU A 145 -8.96 5.74 -10.92
N LYS A 146 -9.62 6.80 -10.49
CA LYS A 146 -9.89 7.98 -11.33
C LYS A 146 -8.61 8.60 -11.91
N HIS A 147 -7.55 8.65 -11.11
CA HIS A 147 -6.27 9.28 -11.46
C HIS A 147 -5.18 8.29 -11.91
N CYS A 148 -5.50 7.01 -12.13
CA CYS A 148 -4.53 6.07 -12.68
C CYS A 148 -4.49 6.09 -14.21
N ASN A 149 -3.36 5.66 -14.75
CA ASN A 149 -3.12 5.49 -16.19
C ASN A 149 -3.11 4.01 -16.61
N LEU A 150 -3.03 3.11 -15.61
CA LEU A 150 -3.11 1.65 -15.77
C LEU A 150 -3.72 1.05 -14.51
N ALA A 151 -4.73 0.22 -14.66
CA ALA A 151 -5.27 -0.60 -13.57
C ALA A 151 -4.73 -2.02 -13.66
N VAL A 152 -4.17 -2.53 -12.55
CA VAL A 152 -3.66 -3.90 -12.44
C VAL A 152 -4.54 -4.66 -11.46
N LEU A 153 -5.32 -5.60 -11.98
CA LEU A 153 -6.15 -6.48 -11.17
C LEU A 153 -5.26 -7.54 -10.51
N THR A 154 -5.09 -7.46 -9.21
CA THR A 154 -4.25 -8.38 -8.45
C THR A 154 -5.07 -9.49 -7.80
N LYS A 155 -4.40 -10.58 -7.42
CA LYS A 155 -5.03 -11.74 -6.75
C LYS A 155 -6.15 -12.37 -7.57
N VAL A 156 -6.05 -12.31 -8.88
CA VAL A 156 -7.02 -12.97 -9.78
C VAL A 156 -7.02 -14.49 -9.61
N ASP A 157 -5.94 -15.06 -9.10
CA ASP A 157 -5.79 -16.45 -8.71
C ASP A 157 -6.63 -16.88 -7.49
N LEU A 158 -7.15 -15.91 -6.71
CA LEU A 158 -7.96 -16.17 -5.51
C LEU A 158 -9.46 -16.05 -5.74
N VAL A 159 -9.90 -15.69 -6.94
CA VAL A 159 -11.30 -15.42 -7.26
C VAL A 159 -11.74 -16.09 -8.55
N GLY A 160 -13.05 -16.25 -8.74
CA GLY A 160 -13.61 -16.75 -10.00
C GLY A 160 -13.67 -15.69 -11.11
N SER A 161 -13.78 -16.14 -12.36
CA SER A 161 -13.86 -15.26 -13.54
C SER A 161 -15.03 -14.28 -13.48
N GLU A 162 -16.16 -14.65 -12.90
CA GLU A 162 -17.33 -13.78 -12.73
C GLU A 162 -16.97 -12.56 -11.85
N GLN A 163 -16.27 -12.78 -10.74
CA GLN A 163 -15.85 -11.69 -9.87
C GLN A 163 -14.81 -10.78 -10.55
N ILE A 164 -13.91 -11.35 -11.37
CA ILE A 164 -12.94 -10.56 -12.14
C ILE A 164 -13.67 -9.62 -13.09
N GLU A 165 -14.69 -10.11 -13.82
CA GLU A 165 -15.48 -9.26 -14.72
C GLU A 165 -16.26 -8.18 -13.96
N GLN A 166 -16.87 -8.49 -12.80
CA GLN A 166 -17.53 -7.50 -11.96
C GLN A 166 -16.54 -6.40 -11.49
N VAL A 167 -15.29 -6.77 -11.15
CA VAL A 167 -14.26 -5.80 -10.79
C VAL A 167 -13.89 -4.94 -12.00
N LYS A 168 -13.73 -5.53 -13.20
CA LYS A 168 -13.46 -4.77 -14.43
C LYS A 168 -14.57 -3.75 -14.72
N ASP A 169 -15.83 -4.16 -14.59
CA ASP A 169 -16.97 -3.29 -14.81
C ASP A 169 -16.92 -2.09 -13.84
N LYS A 170 -16.64 -2.34 -12.55
CA LYS A 170 -16.50 -1.27 -11.56
C LYS A 170 -15.31 -0.34 -11.85
N VAL A 171 -14.19 -0.87 -12.27
CA VAL A 171 -13.04 -0.05 -12.71
C VAL A 171 -13.45 0.83 -13.90
N ARG A 172 -14.19 0.28 -14.88
CA ARG A 172 -14.68 1.02 -16.07
C ARG A 172 -15.70 2.10 -15.74
N GLU A 173 -16.55 1.91 -14.73
CA GLU A 173 -17.48 2.93 -14.24
C GLU A 173 -16.71 4.17 -13.71
N ILE A 174 -15.54 3.98 -13.07
CA ILE A 174 -14.74 5.06 -12.47
C ILE A 174 -13.77 5.65 -13.48
N ASN A 175 -13.06 4.80 -14.23
CA ASN A 175 -12.08 5.19 -15.23
C ASN A 175 -12.30 4.42 -16.52
N PRO A 176 -13.02 5.02 -17.49
CA PRO A 176 -13.40 4.35 -18.73
C PRO A 176 -12.24 4.14 -19.71
N VAL A 177 -11.10 4.83 -19.53
CA VAL A 177 -10.03 4.87 -20.53
C VAL A 177 -8.76 4.10 -20.15
N CYS A 178 -8.45 3.91 -18.85
CA CYS A 178 -7.21 3.25 -18.45
C CYS A 178 -7.18 1.79 -18.95
N PRO A 179 -6.05 1.30 -19.48
CA PRO A 179 -5.87 -0.13 -19.73
C PRO A 179 -6.06 -0.91 -18.42
N ILE A 180 -6.58 -2.15 -18.57
CA ILE A 180 -6.69 -3.09 -17.44
C ILE A 180 -5.84 -4.31 -17.79
N THR A 181 -4.98 -4.72 -16.86
CA THR A 181 -4.23 -5.97 -16.95
C THR A 181 -4.42 -6.79 -15.68
N GLU A 182 -4.13 -8.08 -15.75
CA GLU A 182 -4.31 -9.01 -14.64
C GLU A 182 -2.95 -9.44 -14.09
N SER A 183 -2.92 -9.70 -12.78
CA SER A 183 -1.73 -10.18 -12.06
C SER A 183 -2.11 -11.33 -11.13
N ALA A 184 -1.57 -12.51 -11.42
CA ALA A 184 -1.67 -13.67 -10.55
C ALA A 184 -0.36 -13.82 -9.76
N ASN A 185 -0.46 -14.15 -8.46
CA ASN A 185 0.70 -14.39 -7.58
C ASN A 185 1.73 -13.23 -7.59
N GLY A 186 1.28 -11.99 -7.82
CA GLY A 186 2.13 -10.80 -7.86
C GLY A 186 2.96 -10.65 -9.13
N ASN A 187 2.74 -11.47 -10.16
CA ASN A 187 3.37 -11.32 -11.46
C ASN A 187 2.56 -10.35 -12.32
N ILE A 188 3.22 -9.33 -12.86
CA ILE A 188 2.63 -8.34 -13.76
C ILE A 188 3.24 -8.50 -15.16
N ASP A 189 2.39 -8.40 -16.20
CA ASP A 189 2.88 -8.26 -17.57
C ASP A 189 3.63 -6.93 -17.71
N ARG A 190 4.87 -7.02 -18.17
CA ARG A 190 5.78 -5.88 -18.30
C ARG A 190 5.62 -5.11 -19.61
N SER A 191 4.68 -5.50 -20.44
CA SER A 191 4.37 -4.77 -21.69
C SER A 191 4.03 -3.29 -21.47
N PHE A 192 3.61 -2.91 -20.24
CA PHE A 192 3.35 -1.51 -19.89
C PHE A 192 4.61 -0.61 -19.98
N TYR A 193 5.83 -1.16 -19.95
CA TYR A 193 7.04 -0.36 -20.16
C TYR A 193 7.14 0.21 -21.57
N ASP A 194 6.51 -0.46 -22.55
CA ASP A 194 6.49 -0.06 -23.96
C ASP A 194 5.27 0.82 -24.28
N MET A 195 4.33 0.95 -23.33
CA MET A 195 3.13 1.76 -23.51
C MET A 195 3.40 3.22 -23.12
N ASP A 196 2.80 4.14 -23.83
CA ASP A 196 2.66 5.52 -23.38
C ASP A 196 1.41 5.63 -22.49
N LEU A 197 1.59 5.36 -21.19
CA LEU A 197 0.49 5.36 -20.24
C LEU A 197 -0.15 6.74 -20.08
N MET A 198 0.56 7.84 -20.40
CA MET A 198 0.02 9.19 -20.30
C MET A 198 -1.10 9.46 -21.32
N LEU A 199 -1.21 8.67 -22.38
CA LEU A 199 -2.34 8.72 -23.31
C LEU A 199 -3.67 8.30 -22.66
N TYR A 200 -3.62 7.61 -21.54
CA TYR A 200 -4.79 7.12 -20.80
C TYR A 200 -5.10 7.95 -19.56
N LYS A 201 -4.70 9.21 -19.54
CA LYS A 201 -5.11 10.16 -18.49
C LYS A 201 -6.61 10.42 -18.61
N TRP A 202 -7.36 10.15 -17.55
CA TRP A 202 -8.81 10.37 -17.48
C TRP A 202 -9.16 11.67 -16.75
N ALA A 203 -8.66 11.86 -15.55
CA ALA A 203 -9.00 13.00 -14.71
C ALA A 203 -7.92 14.08 -14.72
N GLU A 204 -8.36 15.33 -14.59
CA GLU A 204 -7.47 16.46 -14.37
C GLU A 204 -6.91 16.44 -12.94
N CYS A 205 -5.80 17.18 -12.74
CA CYS A 205 -5.20 17.36 -11.43
C CYS A 205 -6.21 18.04 -10.48
N GLU A 206 -6.36 17.51 -9.29
CA GLU A 206 -7.23 18.07 -8.25
C GLU A 206 -6.52 18.02 -6.89
N ASP A 207 -7.02 18.80 -5.93
CA ASP A 207 -6.51 18.77 -4.58
C ASP A 207 -6.68 17.38 -3.97
N THR A 208 -5.61 16.88 -3.33
CA THR A 208 -5.66 15.60 -2.66
C THR A 208 -6.57 15.62 -1.43
N THR A 209 -7.34 14.55 -1.24
CA THR A 209 -8.10 14.34 0.01
C THR A 209 -7.21 13.94 1.18
N ASN A 210 -5.94 13.63 0.93
CA ASN A 210 -4.98 13.27 1.97
C ASN A 210 -4.63 14.47 2.86
N SER A 211 -5.37 14.63 3.93
CA SER A 211 -5.10 15.63 4.97
C SER A 211 -4.93 14.96 6.33
N SER A 212 -4.33 15.66 7.28
CA SER A 212 -4.23 15.18 8.66
C SER A 212 -5.60 14.94 9.31
N LYS A 213 -6.67 15.55 8.80
CA LYS A 213 -8.04 15.43 9.32
C LYS A 213 -8.77 14.21 8.76
N ASN A 214 -8.51 13.85 7.48
CA ASN A 214 -9.20 12.77 6.77
C ASN A 214 -8.47 11.43 6.84
N LYS A 215 -7.30 11.40 7.50
CA LYS A 215 -6.50 10.19 7.65
C LYS A 215 -7.19 9.24 8.63
N PRO A 216 -7.35 7.95 8.29
CA PRO A 216 -7.83 6.96 9.23
C PRO A 216 -7.01 6.95 10.52
N LYS A 217 -7.69 6.81 11.64
CA LYS A 217 -7.02 6.71 12.95
C LYS A 217 -6.31 5.37 13.05
N THR A 218 -5.11 5.41 13.59
CA THR A 218 -4.29 4.21 13.81
C THR A 218 -4.07 4.05 15.31
N PHE A 219 -4.30 2.85 15.81
CA PHE A 219 -4.10 2.50 17.22
C PHE A 219 -3.13 1.34 17.31
N SER A 220 -2.34 1.29 18.36
CA SER A 220 -1.55 0.11 18.68
C SER A 220 -1.95 -0.48 20.03
N MET A 221 -1.92 -1.79 20.10
CA MET A 221 -2.21 -2.56 21.32
C MET A 221 -1.02 -3.43 21.66
N ASP A 222 -0.48 -3.23 22.85
CA ASP A 222 0.59 -4.04 23.41
C ASP A 222 0.04 -5.01 24.43
N PHE A 223 0.53 -6.24 24.45
CA PHE A 223 0.21 -7.23 25.48
C PHE A 223 1.37 -8.20 25.70
N THR A 224 1.30 -8.95 26.77
CA THR A 224 2.30 -9.97 27.15
C THR A 224 1.61 -11.30 27.39
N GLY A 225 2.37 -12.39 27.28
CA GLY A 225 1.87 -13.75 27.42
C GLY A 225 1.69 -14.44 26.09
N GLU A 226 1.35 -15.71 26.15
CA GLU A 226 1.05 -16.55 25.00
C GLU A 226 -0.46 -16.56 24.77
N ILE A 227 -0.88 -16.60 23.52
CA ILE A 227 -2.30 -16.63 23.15
C ILE A 227 -2.63 -17.89 22.36
N GLN A 228 -3.87 -18.35 22.48
CA GLN A 228 -4.42 -19.41 21.63
C GLN A 228 -4.86 -18.83 20.29
N LYS A 229 -4.50 -19.49 19.21
CA LYS A 229 -4.78 -18.99 17.86
C LYS A 229 -6.28 -18.85 17.60
N GLU A 230 -7.08 -19.80 18.09
CA GLU A 230 -8.54 -19.76 17.98
C GLU A 230 -9.17 -18.54 18.65
N LYS A 231 -8.62 -18.13 19.80
CA LYS A 231 -9.06 -16.92 20.49
C LYS A 231 -8.71 -15.65 19.72
N LEU A 232 -7.50 -15.62 19.11
CA LEU A 232 -7.10 -14.52 18.25
C LEU A 232 -8.01 -14.42 17.03
N GLU A 233 -8.33 -15.55 16.40
CA GLU A 233 -9.26 -15.60 15.27
C GLU A 233 -10.65 -15.05 15.64
N ALA A 234 -11.17 -15.43 16.81
CA ALA A 234 -12.44 -14.92 17.31
C ALA A 234 -12.39 -13.39 17.57
N PHE A 235 -11.28 -12.90 18.15
CA PHE A 235 -11.05 -11.48 18.35
C PHE A 235 -10.98 -10.72 17.03
N LEU A 236 -10.15 -11.20 16.08
CA LEU A 236 -9.99 -10.56 14.78
C LEU A 236 -11.31 -10.52 13.98
N ALA A 237 -12.14 -11.57 14.07
CA ALA A 237 -13.45 -11.61 13.42
C ALA A 237 -14.41 -10.53 13.95
N LYS A 238 -14.28 -10.14 15.23
CA LYS A 238 -15.09 -9.05 15.81
C LYS A 238 -14.59 -7.66 15.38
N ILE A 239 -13.29 -7.51 15.11
CA ILE A 239 -12.68 -6.21 14.78
C ILE A 239 -12.67 -5.94 13.27
N GLU A 240 -12.65 -6.99 12.44
CA GLU A 240 -12.57 -6.91 10.98
C GLU A 240 -13.60 -5.95 10.34
N PRO A 241 -14.89 -5.92 10.73
CA PRO A 241 -15.88 -5.02 10.14
C PRO A 241 -15.51 -3.53 10.31
N ASP A 242 -14.85 -3.19 11.42
CA ASP A 242 -14.58 -1.82 11.86
C ASP A 242 -13.13 -1.38 11.59
N ALA A 243 -12.30 -2.26 11.03
CA ALA A 243 -10.91 -1.98 10.70
C ALA A 243 -10.63 -2.15 9.21
N PHE A 244 -9.89 -1.21 8.61
CA PHE A 244 -9.35 -1.38 7.27
C PHE A 244 -8.22 -2.41 7.23
N ARG A 245 -7.41 -2.47 8.30
CA ARG A 245 -6.28 -3.38 8.42
C ARG A 245 -5.93 -3.63 9.87
N VAL A 246 -5.54 -4.86 10.18
CA VAL A 246 -4.88 -5.20 11.45
C VAL A 246 -3.55 -5.87 11.12
N LYS A 247 -2.46 -5.35 11.67
CA LYS A 247 -1.13 -5.95 11.53
C LYS A 247 -0.50 -6.13 12.90
N GLY A 248 0.31 -7.14 13.05
CA GLY A 248 1.14 -7.26 14.25
C GLY A 248 1.84 -8.59 14.39
N PHE A 249 2.44 -8.76 15.55
CA PHE A 249 3.17 -9.97 15.92
C PHE A 249 2.82 -10.35 17.37
N PHE A 250 2.82 -11.62 17.64
CA PHE A 250 2.38 -12.18 18.90
C PHE A 250 2.99 -13.56 19.14
N LYS A 251 2.98 -13.99 20.40
CA LYS A 251 3.43 -15.32 20.78
C LYS A 251 2.25 -16.27 20.90
N VAL A 252 2.25 -17.35 20.12
CA VAL A 252 1.25 -18.41 20.12
C VAL A 252 1.68 -19.52 21.09
N GLU A 253 0.73 -20.06 21.84
CA GLU A 253 0.97 -21.21 22.73
C GLU A 253 1.56 -22.38 21.92
N LYS A 254 2.73 -22.90 22.34
CA LYS A 254 3.45 -24.03 21.75
C LYS A 254 3.96 -23.86 20.31
N GLU A 255 3.62 -22.78 19.61
CA GLU A 255 4.00 -22.57 18.22
C GLU A 255 5.10 -21.51 18.05
N GLY A 256 5.27 -20.63 19.06
CA GLY A 256 6.28 -19.56 19.04
C GLY A 256 5.72 -18.24 18.53
N TRP A 257 6.58 -17.42 17.90
CA TRP A 257 6.21 -16.09 17.43
C TRP A 257 5.67 -16.12 16.01
N GLU A 258 4.53 -15.51 15.82
CA GLU A 258 3.91 -15.31 14.51
C GLU A 258 3.60 -13.82 14.28
N LYS A 259 3.51 -13.43 13.02
CA LYS A 259 2.91 -12.18 12.58
C LYS A 259 1.60 -12.45 11.85
N VAL A 260 0.69 -11.46 11.91
CA VAL A 260 -0.56 -11.46 11.16
C VAL A 260 -0.69 -10.17 10.35
N ASP A 261 -1.31 -10.28 9.18
CA ASP A 261 -1.77 -9.17 8.36
C ASP A 261 -3.21 -9.47 7.91
N VAL A 262 -4.15 -8.65 8.39
CA VAL A 262 -5.58 -8.78 8.10
C VAL A 262 -6.01 -7.61 7.24
N VAL A 263 -6.57 -7.91 6.07
CA VAL A 263 -7.19 -6.93 5.18
C VAL A 263 -8.51 -7.48 4.68
N GLY A 264 -9.61 -6.83 5.04
CA GLY A 264 -10.94 -7.39 4.83
C GLY A 264 -11.02 -8.79 5.46
N LYS A 265 -11.55 -9.76 4.74
CA LYS A 265 -11.69 -11.15 5.20
C LYS A 265 -10.41 -11.98 5.11
N LYS A 266 -9.36 -11.45 4.47
CA LYS A 266 -8.10 -12.16 4.29
C LYS A 266 -7.19 -12.00 5.50
N ARG A 267 -6.65 -13.12 6.00
CA ARG A 267 -5.71 -13.20 7.12
C ARG A 267 -4.49 -13.97 6.69
N ASP A 268 -3.35 -13.30 6.64
CA ASP A 268 -2.07 -13.88 6.29
C ASP A 268 -1.22 -14.03 7.55
N TYR A 269 -0.79 -15.25 7.85
CA TYR A 269 0.08 -15.58 8.99
C TYR A 269 1.47 -15.99 8.49
N ALA A 270 2.51 -15.64 9.25
CA ALA A 270 3.86 -16.11 8.99
C ALA A 270 4.67 -16.16 10.29
N PRO A 271 5.68 -17.05 10.39
CA PRO A 271 6.62 -17.04 11.50
C PRO A 271 7.28 -15.67 11.68
N TYR A 272 7.60 -15.32 12.93
CA TYR A 272 8.24 -14.06 13.26
C TYR A 272 9.35 -14.25 14.29
N GLU A 273 10.31 -13.33 14.32
CA GLU A 273 11.39 -13.34 15.30
C GLU A 273 10.88 -12.96 16.70
N PRO A 274 11.43 -13.55 17.76
CA PRO A 274 11.05 -13.24 19.13
C PRO A 274 11.12 -11.76 19.47
N GLN A 275 10.10 -11.25 20.15
CA GLN A 275 9.98 -9.86 20.57
C GLN A 275 9.78 -9.74 22.08
N PRO A 276 10.10 -8.59 22.70
CA PRO A 276 9.90 -8.37 24.15
C PRO A 276 8.43 -8.41 24.57
N LYS A 277 7.51 -8.07 23.67
CA LYS A 277 6.06 -8.03 23.86
C LYS A 277 5.35 -8.26 22.53
N SER A 278 4.12 -8.71 22.61
CA SER A 278 3.23 -8.78 21.44
C SER A 278 2.65 -7.41 21.14
N GLN A 279 2.43 -7.12 19.87
CA GLN A 279 1.83 -5.86 19.43
C GLN A 279 0.91 -6.08 18.22
N LEU A 280 -0.28 -5.48 18.28
CA LEU A 280 -1.19 -5.35 17.14
C LEU A 280 -1.42 -3.88 16.81
N VAL A 281 -1.46 -3.54 15.54
CA VAL A 281 -1.73 -2.19 15.02
C VAL A 281 -2.99 -2.23 14.19
N PHE A 282 -3.91 -1.32 14.44
CA PHE A 282 -5.23 -1.24 13.83
C PHE A 282 -5.36 0.06 13.04
N ILE A 283 -5.84 -0.02 11.81
CA ILE A 283 -6.24 1.14 11.00
C ILE A 283 -7.77 1.16 10.98
N SER A 284 -8.36 2.15 11.62
CA SER A 284 -9.80 2.20 11.91
C SER A 284 -10.64 2.71 10.73
N LYS A 285 -11.79 2.09 10.49
CA LYS A 285 -12.89 2.61 9.66
C LYS A 285 -13.76 3.61 10.43
N ILE A 286 -13.95 3.39 11.73
CA ILE A 286 -14.89 4.09 12.61
C ILE A 286 -14.22 5.12 13.54
N GLY A 287 -12.96 5.49 13.23
CA GLY A 287 -12.22 6.49 14.00
C GLY A 287 -11.91 6.04 15.44
N ILE A 288 -12.08 6.93 16.41
CA ILE A 288 -11.76 6.66 17.82
C ILE A 288 -12.71 5.65 18.48
N ALA A 289 -13.87 5.39 17.89
CA ALA A 289 -14.82 4.41 18.42
C ALA A 289 -14.23 3.00 18.46
N LEU A 290 -13.30 2.68 17.55
CA LEU A 290 -12.63 1.38 17.49
C LEU A 290 -11.90 1.00 18.80
N ILE A 291 -11.45 1.99 19.59
CA ILE A 291 -10.82 1.74 20.89
C ILE A 291 -11.74 0.93 21.83
N ARG A 292 -13.03 1.27 21.83
CA ARG A 292 -14.04 0.58 22.68
C ARG A 292 -14.30 -0.83 22.16
N GLU A 293 -14.40 -0.99 20.85
CA GLU A 293 -14.61 -2.30 20.22
C GLU A 293 -13.42 -3.23 20.47
N ILE A 294 -12.18 -2.72 20.31
CA ILE A 294 -10.97 -3.48 20.66
C ILE A 294 -10.99 -3.92 22.13
N ALA A 295 -11.29 -2.99 23.05
CA ALA A 295 -11.27 -3.31 24.48
C ALA A 295 -12.33 -4.36 24.85
N ALA A 296 -13.56 -4.21 24.34
CA ALA A 296 -14.65 -5.15 24.60
C ALA A 296 -14.36 -6.54 24.00
N ALA A 297 -13.96 -6.59 22.73
CA ALA A 297 -13.63 -7.84 22.06
C ALA A 297 -12.44 -8.57 22.68
N TRP A 298 -11.42 -7.81 23.12
CA TRP A 298 -10.25 -8.39 23.78
C TRP A 298 -10.59 -9.00 25.13
N GLU A 299 -11.35 -8.29 25.97
CA GLU A 299 -11.81 -8.81 27.27
C GLU A 299 -12.63 -10.09 27.09
N GLU A 300 -13.56 -10.09 26.12
CA GLU A 300 -14.43 -11.25 25.87
C GLU A 300 -13.65 -12.46 25.34
N CYS A 301 -12.72 -12.27 24.40
CA CYS A 301 -12.02 -13.37 23.74
C CYS A 301 -10.78 -13.83 24.50
N MET A 302 -10.03 -12.89 25.09
CA MET A 302 -8.71 -13.15 25.66
C MET A 302 -8.70 -13.06 27.19
N GLY A 303 -9.33 -12.03 27.77
CA GLY A 303 -9.27 -11.75 29.21
C GLY A 303 -7.85 -11.47 29.72
N LEU A 304 -6.92 -11.08 28.84
CA LEU A 304 -5.53 -10.79 29.18
C LEU A 304 -5.31 -9.27 29.31
N PRO A 305 -4.40 -8.84 30.23
CA PRO A 305 -4.03 -7.44 30.29
C PRO A 305 -3.45 -6.93 28.96
N MET A 306 -3.93 -5.76 28.54
CA MET A 306 -3.41 -5.10 27.34
C MET A 306 -3.26 -3.59 27.58
N LYS A 307 -2.44 -2.94 26.75
CA LYS A 307 -2.26 -1.49 26.75
C LYS A 307 -2.52 -0.96 25.34
N LEU A 308 -3.56 -0.12 25.21
CA LEU A 308 -3.81 0.64 23.99
C LEU A 308 -3.00 1.93 23.99
N ASN A 309 -2.40 2.22 22.83
CA ASN A 309 -1.65 3.45 22.58
C ASN A 309 -2.22 4.12 21.32
N ASN A 310 -2.18 5.46 21.32
CA ASN A 310 -2.66 6.33 20.23
C ASN A 310 -1.51 6.78 19.34
#